data_f06f00144ade346c423c502860639166
#
_entry.id   f06f00144ade346c423c502860639166
#
_cell.length_a   1.000
_cell.length_b   1.000
_cell.length_c   1.000
_cell.angle_alpha   90.00
_cell.angle_beta   90.00
_cell.angle_gamma   90.00
#
_symmetry.space_group_name_H-M   'P 1'
#
loop_
_entity.id
_entity.type
_entity.pdbx_description
1 polymer ?
#
loop_
_entity_poly.entity_id
_entity_poly.type
_entity_poly.pdbx_seq_one_letter_code
_entity_poly.pdbx_strand_id
1 'polypeptide(L)'
;MDGNYRENKQKWAKKDVIMQRNDRKNSIQPKGQDACDVVGLVDDLLKKAVSLAASDIHFEPTSSGIVVKYRLDGVLNTVEKLPRSLADNIVARLKVLGGLLTYRNDIPQEGRIQLQDEYDGKVLDRRLAIYPTIHGQRAVVRLFYEESGLDKLSQLGFSPYIYSALEQIARQNQGVLLLTGPAGSGKSTTLAALLRHILRCFPGKSVVAIEDPVERHIDGVTQVQITPHGEMTFPTALRSLLRQDPEVLMIGEIRDAETARIVIEAGLTGHLMFSTMHSGTPAGALLRLLEMGIEPYQVTSSVTAVLNQRLVRKLCDKCKKPNPQTQLFEANGCGECFEAGFRGRVLIAELVQLDGYLRQAVLAKADLDELEDILKNRGHMNLCQDGMRLVREGTTTEEELNKVCG
;
A
#
# COMPACT_ATOMS: atom_id res chain seq x y z
N MET A 1 -27.07 8.23 -28.05
CA MET A 1 -26.75 6.76 -27.93
C MET A 1 -26.52 6.40 -26.48
N ASP A 2 -27.43 6.78 -25.55
CA ASP A 2 -27.24 6.67 -24.07
C ASP A 2 -28.38 5.92 -23.38
N GLY A 3 -29.00 4.94 -24.05
CA GLY A 3 -30.14 4.22 -23.48
C GLY A 3 -29.85 2.81 -22.93
N ASN A 4 -28.74 2.15 -23.33
CA ASN A 4 -28.57 0.71 -23.08
C ASN A 4 -27.64 0.35 -21.91
N TYR A 5 -27.04 1.34 -21.22
CA TYR A 5 -26.08 1.07 -20.14
C TYR A 5 -26.71 0.99 -18.74
N ARG A 6 -27.92 1.54 -18.57
CA ARG A 6 -28.63 1.54 -17.27
C ARG A 6 -29.53 0.31 -17.03
N GLU A 7 -30.02 -0.33 -18.07
CA GLU A 7 -30.89 -1.52 -17.92
C GLU A 7 -30.16 -2.80 -17.55
N ASN A 8 -28.89 -2.93 -17.94
CA ASN A 8 -28.08 -4.12 -17.58
C ASN A 8 -27.62 -4.16 -16.12
N LYS A 9 -27.47 -3.02 -15.43
CA LYS A 9 -27.13 -3.00 -13.99
C LYS A 9 -28.29 -3.43 -13.08
N GLN A 10 -29.54 -3.26 -13.51
CA GLN A 10 -30.69 -3.66 -12.71
C GLN A 10 -31.07 -5.15 -12.84
N LYS A 11 -30.65 -5.82 -13.91
CA LYS A 11 -30.89 -7.27 -14.09
C LYS A 11 -29.96 -8.17 -13.28
N TRP A 12 -28.76 -7.71 -12.94
CA TRP A 12 -27.80 -8.48 -12.13
C TRP A 12 -28.06 -8.35 -10.62
N ALA A 13 -28.55 -7.22 -10.16
CA ALA A 13 -28.88 -6.99 -8.75
C ALA A 13 -30.14 -7.76 -8.26
N LYS A 14 -30.96 -8.30 -9.17
CA LYS A 14 -32.16 -9.07 -8.79
C LYS A 14 -31.99 -10.57 -8.75
N LYS A 15 -30.86 -11.12 -9.19
CA LYS A 15 -30.60 -12.58 -9.14
C LYS A 15 -29.97 -13.07 -7.84
N ASP A 16 -29.30 -12.19 -7.08
CA ASP A 16 -28.61 -12.58 -5.84
C ASP A 16 -29.46 -12.53 -4.56
N VAL A 17 -30.73 -12.06 -4.66
CA VAL A 17 -31.63 -11.91 -3.49
C VAL A 17 -32.49 -13.17 -3.22
N ILE A 18 -32.42 -14.22 -4.04
CA ILE A 18 -33.30 -15.40 -3.91
C ILE A 18 -32.60 -16.64 -3.30
N MET A 19 -31.37 -16.54 -2.81
CA MET A 19 -30.69 -17.69 -2.16
C MET A 19 -30.47 -17.57 -0.65
N GLN A 20 -31.31 -16.84 0.07
CA GLN A 20 -31.33 -16.89 1.53
C GLN A 20 -32.74 -17.06 2.06
N ARG A 21 -33.30 -18.27 2.00
CA ARG A 21 -34.32 -18.81 2.91
C ARG A 21 -34.68 -20.22 2.48
N ASN A 22 -33.95 -21.21 3.01
CA ASN A 22 -34.54 -22.54 3.32
C ASN A 22 -33.51 -23.37 4.10
N ASP A 23 -33.38 -23.07 5.38
CA ASP A 23 -32.93 -24.05 6.36
C ASP A 23 -34.08 -25.02 6.62
N ARG A 24 -34.03 -26.21 6.06
CA ARG A 24 -34.64 -27.43 6.64
C ARG A 24 -34.03 -28.66 5.99
N LYS A 25 -33.22 -29.36 6.78
CA LYS A 25 -32.99 -30.82 6.81
C LYS A 25 -33.33 -31.57 5.52
N ASN A 26 -32.31 -31.93 4.74
CA ASN A 26 -32.32 -33.20 4.04
C ASN A 26 -30.87 -33.73 4.02
N SER A 27 -30.65 -34.78 4.79
CA SER A 27 -29.47 -35.60 4.72
C SER A 27 -29.43 -36.29 3.36
N ILE A 28 -28.66 -35.73 2.42
CA ILE A 28 -28.33 -36.37 1.15
C ILE A 28 -27.02 -37.13 1.36
N GLN A 29 -27.11 -38.45 1.37
CA GLN A 29 -25.94 -39.33 1.22
C GLN A 29 -25.23 -39.02 -0.10
N PRO A 30 -23.88 -38.95 -0.16
CA PRO A 30 -23.18 -38.70 -1.41
C PRO A 30 -23.27 -39.96 -2.30
N LYS A 31 -24.02 -39.84 -3.38
CA LYS A 31 -23.90 -40.72 -4.55
C LYS A 31 -22.82 -40.15 -5.48
N GLY A 32 -21.78 -40.93 -5.75
CA GLY A 32 -20.92 -40.83 -6.93
C GLY A 32 -19.92 -39.67 -6.88
N GLN A 33 -18.63 -39.97 -7.01
CA GLN A 33 -17.52 -39.08 -7.22
C GLN A 33 -17.81 -38.11 -8.42
N ASP A 34 -18.43 -36.99 -8.16
CA ASP A 34 -18.27 -35.81 -9.00
C ASP A 34 -16.87 -35.27 -8.66
N ALA A 35 -15.94 -35.46 -9.57
CA ALA A 35 -14.64 -34.84 -9.49
C ALA A 35 -14.87 -33.31 -9.39
N CYS A 36 -14.75 -32.74 -8.19
CA CYS A 36 -14.86 -31.33 -7.98
C CYS A 36 -13.88 -30.66 -8.97
N ASP A 37 -14.36 -29.79 -9.84
CA ASP A 37 -13.53 -29.06 -10.78
C ASP A 37 -12.62 -28.08 -10.01
N VAL A 38 -11.46 -28.59 -9.57
CA VAL A 38 -10.46 -27.80 -8.84
C VAL A 38 -9.95 -26.63 -9.69
N VAL A 39 -9.93 -26.77 -11.00
CA VAL A 39 -9.48 -25.71 -11.92
C VAL A 39 -10.47 -24.56 -11.86
N GLY A 40 -11.75 -24.83 -12.08
CA GLY A 40 -12.81 -23.82 -11.98
C GLY A 40 -12.88 -23.20 -10.57
N LEU A 41 -12.77 -24.02 -9.52
CA LEU A 41 -12.78 -23.53 -8.14
C LEU A 41 -11.65 -22.53 -7.85
N VAL A 42 -10.41 -22.84 -8.26
CA VAL A 42 -9.26 -21.92 -8.07
C VAL A 42 -9.45 -20.66 -8.88
N ASP A 43 -9.89 -20.78 -10.12
CA ASP A 43 -10.14 -19.64 -11.01
C ASP A 43 -11.24 -18.73 -10.44
N ASP A 44 -12.32 -19.28 -9.90
CA ASP A 44 -13.39 -18.52 -9.24
C ASP A 44 -12.92 -17.82 -7.96
N LEU A 45 -12.10 -18.48 -7.14
CA LEU A 45 -11.49 -17.86 -5.95
C LEU A 45 -10.58 -16.67 -6.32
N LEU A 46 -9.76 -16.82 -7.38
CA LEU A 46 -8.92 -15.74 -7.87
C LEU A 46 -9.76 -14.57 -8.42
N LYS A 47 -10.78 -14.87 -9.24
CA LYS A 47 -11.72 -13.88 -9.79
C LYS A 47 -12.45 -13.11 -8.70
N LYS A 48 -12.99 -13.84 -7.72
CA LYS A 48 -13.70 -13.24 -6.58
C LYS A 48 -12.79 -12.32 -5.78
N ALA A 49 -11.54 -12.71 -5.52
CA ALA A 49 -10.57 -11.86 -4.83
C ALA A 49 -10.31 -10.54 -5.60
N VAL A 50 -10.17 -10.62 -6.93
CA VAL A 50 -10.00 -9.44 -7.79
C VAL A 50 -11.23 -8.53 -7.73
N SER A 51 -12.45 -9.07 -7.83
CA SER A 51 -13.69 -8.28 -7.77
C SER A 51 -13.87 -7.55 -6.45
N LEU A 52 -13.28 -8.08 -5.37
CA LEU A 52 -13.29 -7.53 -4.01
C LEU A 52 -12.10 -6.61 -3.74
N ALA A 53 -11.22 -6.39 -4.69
CA ALA A 53 -9.97 -5.64 -4.54
C ALA A 53 -9.10 -6.15 -3.37
N ALA A 54 -9.04 -7.47 -3.17
CA ALA A 54 -8.17 -8.08 -2.17
C ALA A 54 -6.70 -7.85 -2.50
N SER A 55 -5.87 -7.49 -1.53
CA SER A 55 -4.42 -7.35 -1.74
C SER A 55 -3.70 -8.69 -1.77
N ASP A 56 -4.18 -9.66 -0.99
CA ASP A 56 -3.57 -10.99 -0.90
C ASP A 56 -4.67 -12.06 -0.76
N ILE A 57 -4.40 -13.24 -1.31
CA ILE A 57 -5.18 -14.47 -1.11
C ILE A 57 -4.29 -15.46 -0.38
N HIS A 58 -4.75 -15.93 0.77
CA HIS A 58 -4.05 -16.91 1.57
C HIS A 58 -4.79 -18.26 1.48
N PHE A 59 -4.06 -19.28 1.10
CA PHE A 59 -4.49 -20.67 1.14
C PHE A 59 -3.72 -21.33 2.28
N GLU A 60 -4.37 -21.51 3.43
CA GLU A 60 -3.75 -21.98 4.67
C GLU A 60 -4.13 -23.43 4.94
N PRO A 61 -3.20 -24.40 4.84
CA PRO A 61 -3.47 -25.78 5.17
C PRO A 61 -3.65 -25.95 6.68
N THR A 62 -4.62 -26.78 7.05
CA THR A 62 -4.94 -27.14 8.43
C THR A 62 -5.04 -28.65 8.55
N SER A 63 -5.18 -29.19 9.76
CA SER A 63 -5.41 -30.62 9.99
C SER A 63 -6.68 -31.15 9.30
N SER A 64 -7.71 -30.30 9.16
CA SER A 64 -9.02 -30.67 8.59
C SER A 64 -9.20 -30.33 7.11
N GLY A 65 -8.33 -29.49 6.52
CA GLY A 65 -8.49 -29.05 5.14
C GLY A 65 -7.64 -27.86 4.80
N ILE A 66 -8.15 -27.00 3.93
CA ILE A 66 -7.50 -25.74 3.55
C ILE A 66 -8.48 -24.58 3.77
N VAL A 67 -8.00 -23.52 4.45
CA VAL A 67 -8.77 -22.30 4.71
C VAL A 67 -8.32 -21.23 3.74
N VAL A 68 -9.26 -20.70 2.95
CA VAL A 68 -9.00 -19.58 2.04
C VAL A 68 -9.38 -18.28 2.73
N LYS A 69 -8.43 -17.33 2.75
CA LYS A 69 -8.65 -16.01 3.33
C LYS A 69 -8.26 -14.94 2.32
N TYR A 70 -9.03 -13.85 2.29
CA TYR A 70 -8.68 -12.65 1.53
C TYR A 70 -8.25 -11.53 2.48
N ARG A 71 -7.21 -10.81 2.09
CA ARG A 71 -6.85 -9.57 2.77
C ARG A 71 -7.59 -8.41 2.11
N LEU A 72 -8.63 -7.92 2.80
CA LEU A 72 -9.44 -6.77 2.38
C LEU A 72 -9.12 -5.60 3.30
N ASP A 73 -8.74 -4.46 2.72
CA ASP A 73 -8.38 -3.25 3.48
C ASP A 73 -7.38 -3.49 4.64
N GLY A 74 -6.40 -4.39 4.43
CA GLY A 74 -5.37 -4.77 5.40
C GLY A 74 -5.77 -5.91 6.35
N VAL A 75 -7.05 -6.30 6.44
CA VAL A 75 -7.55 -7.33 7.37
C VAL A 75 -7.77 -8.66 6.64
N LEU A 76 -7.34 -9.78 7.25
CA LEU A 76 -7.58 -11.13 6.73
C LEU A 76 -9.00 -11.60 7.10
N ASN A 77 -9.79 -11.88 6.08
CA ASN A 77 -11.15 -12.40 6.21
C ASN A 77 -11.22 -13.83 5.68
N THR A 78 -11.77 -14.76 6.45
CA THR A 78 -12.03 -16.13 5.98
C THR A 78 -13.18 -16.12 4.98
N VAL A 79 -12.92 -16.66 3.79
CA VAL A 79 -13.88 -16.67 2.68
C VAL A 79 -14.43 -18.07 2.45
N GLU A 80 -13.58 -19.10 2.58
CA GLU A 80 -13.96 -20.47 2.29
C GLU A 80 -13.18 -21.45 3.17
N LYS A 81 -13.78 -22.58 3.48
CA LYS A 81 -13.15 -23.73 4.15
C LYS A 81 -13.39 -24.97 3.30
N LEU A 82 -12.33 -25.52 2.76
CA LEU A 82 -12.39 -26.62 1.82
C LEU A 82 -11.81 -27.91 2.44
N PRO A 83 -12.33 -29.09 2.08
CA PRO A 83 -11.91 -30.34 2.67
C PRO A 83 -10.47 -30.73 2.31
N ARG A 84 -9.86 -31.59 3.12
CA ARG A 84 -8.48 -32.05 2.94
C ARG A 84 -8.22 -32.68 1.57
N SER A 85 -9.20 -33.35 1.00
CA SER A 85 -9.11 -34.02 -0.31
C SER A 85 -8.83 -33.05 -1.47
N LEU A 86 -9.14 -31.76 -1.31
CA LEU A 86 -8.90 -30.73 -2.32
C LEU A 86 -7.60 -29.95 -2.10
N ALA A 87 -7.02 -29.99 -0.89
CA ALA A 87 -5.93 -29.13 -0.49
C ALA A 87 -4.70 -29.22 -1.42
N ASP A 88 -4.23 -30.43 -1.67
CA ASP A 88 -3.03 -30.68 -2.48
C ASP A 88 -3.27 -30.34 -3.96
N ASN A 89 -4.49 -30.60 -4.47
CA ASN A 89 -4.87 -30.28 -5.84
C ASN A 89 -4.98 -28.77 -6.08
N ILE A 90 -5.49 -28.00 -5.11
CA ILE A 90 -5.55 -26.54 -5.16
C ILE A 90 -4.14 -25.96 -5.25
N VAL A 91 -3.22 -26.41 -4.37
CA VAL A 91 -1.84 -25.95 -4.39
C VAL A 91 -1.13 -26.37 -5.69
N ALA A 92 -1.34 -27.58 -6.18
CA ALA A 92 -0.81 -28.04 -7.46
C ALA A 92 -1.31 -27.16 -8.63
N ARG A 93 -2.60 -26.78 -8.65
CA ARG A 93 -3.16 -25.85 -9.66
C ARG A 93 -2.50 -24.48 -9.58
N LEU A 94 -2.32 -23.93 -8.37
CA LEU A 94 -1.62 -22.65 -8.18
C LEU A 94 -0.17 -22.71 -8.68
N LYS A 95 0.54 -23.82 -8.41
CA LYS A 95 1.90 -24.02 -8.92
C LYS A 95 1.95 -24.07 -10.45
N VAL A 96 1.01 -24.74 -11.09
CA VAL A 96 0.90 -24.75 -12.56
C VAL A 96 0.70 -23.33 -13.08
N LEU A 97 -0.24 -22.57 -12.48
CA LEU A 97 -0.48 -21.17 -12.86
C LEU A 97 0.74 -20.27 -12.66
N GLY A 98 1.54 -20.53 -11.63
CA GLY A 98 2.74 -19.76 -11.29
C GLY A 98 4.02 -20.26 -11.99
N GLY A 99 3.95 -21.28 -12.85
CA GLY A 99 5.12 -21.87 -13.51
C GLY A 99 6.09 -22.58 -12.56
N LEU A 100 5.57 -23.10 -11.42
CA LEU A 100 6.36 -23.72 -10.36
C LEU A 100 6.41 -25.25 -10.50
N LEU A 101 7.41 -25.86 -9.84
CA LEU A 101 7.61 -27.32 -9.86
C LEU A 101 6.57 -28.02 -8.98
N THR A 102 5.61 -28.72 -9.59
CA THR A 102 4.51 -29.38 -8.88
C THR A 102 4.94 -30.55 -8.02
N TYR A 103 6.03 -31.22 -8.39
CA TYR A 103 6.56 -32.39 -7.68
C TYR A 103 7.45 -32.03 -6.47
N ARG A 104 7.94 -30.78 -6.35
CA ARG A 104 8.74 -30.33 -5.21
C ARG A 104 7.84 -29.73 -4.13
N ASN A 105 7.73 -30.46 -3.00
CA ASN A 105 6.85 -30.08 -1.89
C ASN A 105 7.63 -29.73 -0.61
N ASP A 106 8.93 -29.85 -0.66
CA ASP A 106 9.88 -29.77 0.45
C ASP A 106 10.61 -28.41 0.56
N ILE A 107 10.50 -27.57 -0.45
CA ILE A 107 11.19 -26.26 -0.51
C ILE A 107 10.22 -25.12 -0.79
N PRO A 108 10.53 -23.90 -0.33
CA PRO A 108 9.82 -22.69 -0.77
C PRO A 108 9.99 -22.48 -2.28
N GLN A 109 8.93 -21.96 -2.91
CA GLN A 109 8.94 -21.63 -4.33
C GLN A 109 8.21 -20.30 -4.54
N GLU A 110 8.69 -19.49 -5.47
CA GLU A 110 8.06 -18.23 -5.87
C GLU A 110 7.86 -18.17 -7.37
N GLY A 111 6.78 -17.57 -7.82
CA GLY A 111 6.44 -17.44 -9.22
C GLY A 111 5.46 -16.32 -9.49
N ARG A 112 5.11 -16.16 -10.77
CA ARG A 112 4.17 -15.13 -11.23
C ARG A 112 3.03 -15.80 -11.99
N ILE A 113 1.78 -15.55 -11.58
CA ILE A 113 0.60 -16.07 -12.25
C ILE A 113 0.24 -15.13 -13.40
N GLN A 114 0.33 -15.65 -14.63
CA GLN A 114 -0.15 -14.97 -15.85
C GLN A 114 -1.55 -15.52 -16.17
N LEU A 115 -2.58 -14.70 -16.06
CA LEU A 115 -3.90 -15.01 -16.58
C LEU A 115 -4.10 -14.22 -17.89
N GLN A 116 -4.62 -14.90 -18.89
CA GLN A 116 -4.85 -14.31 -20.23
C GLN A 116 -6.12 -13.45 -20.30
N ASP A 117 -6.90 -13.39 -19.23
CA ASP A 117 -8.17 -12.65 -19.24
C ASP A 117 -7.93 -11.19 -18.84
N GLU A 118 -8.22 -10.29 -19.79
CA GLU A 118 -8.39 -8.85 -19.57
C GLU A 118 -9.64 -8.63 -18.69
N TYR A 119 -9.45 -8.51 -17.38
CA TYR A 119 -10.49 -7.99 -16.51
C TYR A 119 -10.48 -6.46 -16.58
N ASP A 120 -11.47 -5.88 -17.25
CA ASP A 120 -11.71 -4.44 -17.39
C ASP A 120 -10.52 -3.60 -17.90
N GLY A 121 -9.62 -4.16 -18.71
CA GLY A 121 -8.44 -3.47 -19.24
C GLY A 121 -7.33 -3.21 -18.19
N LYS A 122 -7.40 -3.81 -17.01
CA LYS A 122 -6.37 -3.72 -15.97
C LYS A 122 -5.51 -4.95 -15.98
N VAL A 123 -4.24 -4.79 -16.34
CA VAL A 123 -3.22 -5.83 -16.18
C VAL A 123 -2.90 -5.96 -14.71
N LEU A 124 -3.21 -7.11 -14.12
CA LEU A 124 -2.85 -7.40 -12.75
C LEU A 124 -1.56 -8.22 -12.72
N ASP A 125 -0.55 -7.75 -12.02
CA ASP A 125 0.58 -8.60 -11.62
C ASP A 125 0.18 -9.43 -10.39
N ARG A 126 0.42 -10.75 -10.44
CA ARG A 126 0.06 -11.69 -9.40
C ARG A 126 1.29 -12.50 -9.01
N ARG A 127 1.81 -12.27 -7.83
CA ARG A 127 2.96 -13.03 -7.30
C ARG A 127 2.46 -14.15 -6.41
N LEU A 128 2.97 -15.34 -6.66
CA LEU A 128 2.67 -16.55 -5.90
C LEU A 128 3.89 -16.94 -5.08
N ALA A 129 3.69 -17.13 -3.78
CA ALA A 129 4.66 -17.72 -2.87
C ALA A 129 4.09 -19.00 -2.26
N ILE A 130 4.85 -20.10 -2.34
CA ILE A 130 4.52 -21.40 -1.75
C ILE A 130 5.52 -21.71 -0.65
N TYR A 131 5.03 -22.16 0.50
CA TYR A 131 5.85 -22.52 1.63
C TYR A 131 5.40 -23.86 2.26
N PRO A 132 6.31 -24.82 2.49
CA PRO A 132 5.97 -26.09 3.15
C PRO A 132 5.65 -25.87 4.62
N THR A 133 4.60 -26.57 5.11
CA THR A 133 4.19 -26.58 6.51
C THR A 133 3.88 -27.99 6.98
N ILE A 134 3.69 -28.19 8.29
CA ILE A 134 3.36 -29.50 8.86
C ILE A 134 2.01 -30.08 8.37
N HIS A 135 1.10 -29.23 7.88
CA HIS A 135 -0.21 -29.63 7.38
C HIS A 135 -0.32 -29.62 5.85
N GLY A 136 0.78 -29.48 5.13
CA GLY A 136 0.84 -29.36 3.68
C GLY A 136 1.46 -28.03 3.27
N GLN A 137 1.30 -27.64 2.00
CA GLN A 137 1.89 -26.39 1.50
C GLN A 137 0.92 -25.21 1.68
N ARG A 138 1.41 -24.15 2.28
CA ARG A 138 0.74 -22.85 2.30
C ARG A 138 1.02 -22.12 1.00
N ALA A 139 0.00 -21.48 0.43
CA ALA A 139 0.16 -20.61 -0.72
C ALA A 139 -0.35 -19.19 -0.41
N VAL A 140 0.36 -18.19 -0.91
CA VAL A 140 -0.09 -16.79 -0.86
C VAL A 140 0.02 -16.21 -2.27
N VAL A 141 -1.10 -15.68 -2.77
CA VAL A 141 -1.14 -14.93 -4.02
C VAL A 141 -1.28 -13.46 -3.67
N ARG A 142 -0.28 -12.65 -3.97
CA ARG A 142 -0.33 -11.19 -3.85
C ARG A 142 -0.82 -10.59 -5.16
N LEU A 143 -1.82 -9.72 -5.07
CA LEU A 143 -2.47 -9.06 -6.18
C LEU A 143 -2.00 -7.61 -6.26
N PHE A 144 -1.43 -7.23 -7.40
CA PHE A 144 -1.04 -5.85 -7.68
C PHE A 144 -2.07 -5.25 -8.63
N TYR A 145 -2.71 -4.18 -8.20
CA TYR A 145 -3.70 -3.47 -8.98
C TYR A 145 -3.08 -2.25 -9.62
N GLU A 146 -3.40 -2.03 -10.88
CA GLU A 146 -3.28 -0.69 -11.43
C GLU A 146 -4.38 0.18 -10.80
N GLU A 147 -4.06 0.88 -9.71
CA GLU A 147 -5.02 1.77 -9.06
C GLU A 147 -5.33 2.94 -9.99
N SER A 148 -6.42 2.81 -10.75
CA SER A 148 -7.03 3.92 -11.45
C SER A 148 -7.72 4.83 -10.42
N GLY A 149 -7.33 6.10 -10.35
CA GLY A 149 -8.08 7.11 -9.61
C GLY A 149 -7.38 7.85 -8.48
N LEU A 150 -6.12 7.50 -8.12
CA LEU A 150 -5.30 8.26 -7.18
C LEU A 150 -4.08 8.90 -7.86
N ASP A 151 -4.31 9.43 -9.08
CA ASP A 151 -3.23 9.99 -9.93
C ASP A 151 -2.91 11.45 -9.61
N LYS A 152 -3.79 12.11 -8.87
CA LYS A 152 -3.64 13.51 -8.52
C LYS A 152 -3.38 13.65 -7.02
N LEU A 153 -2.44 14.52 -6.67
CA LEU A 153 -2.12 14.83 -5.27
C LEU A 153 -3.39 15.26 -4.48
N SER A 154 -4.32 15.98 -5.13
CA SER A 154 -5.60 16.42 -4.53
C SER A 154 -6.57 15.28 -4.22
N GLN A 155 -6.36 14.07 -4.76
CA GLN A 155 -7.23 12.90 -4.52
C GLN A 155 -6.79 12.05 -3.34
N LEU A 156 -5.59 12.30 -2.79
CA LEU A 156 -5.01 11.49 -1.72
C LEU A 156 -5.61 11.75 -0.34
N GLY A 157 -6.37 12.84 -0.18
CA GLY A 157 -7.06 13.17 1.07
C GLY A 157 -6.19 13.86 2.12
N PHE A 158 -5.06 14.46 1.73
CA PHE A 158 -4.26 15.31 2.61
C PHE A 158 -5.07 16.48 3.17
N SER A 159 -4.75 16.90 4.40
CA SER A 159 -5.25 18.16 4.93
C SER A 159 -4.79 19.34 4.03
N PRO A 160 -5.55 20.45 4.00
CA PRO A 160 -5.19 21.61 3.16
C PRO A 160 -3.77 22.14 3.44
N TYR A 161 -3.34 22.08 4.70
CA TYR A 161 -1.99 22.48 5.10
C TYR A 161 -0.92 21.59 4.44
N ILE A 162 -1.05 20.27 4.57
CA ILE A 162 -0.09 19.31 4.00
C ILE A 162 -0.10 19.39 2.47
N TYR A 163 -1.27 19.49 1.86
CA TYR A 163 -1.41 19.63 0.42
C TYR A 163 -0.65 20.87 -0.11
N SER A 164 -0.87 22.03 0.52
CA SER A 164 -0.20 23.29 0.13
C SER A 164 1.32 23.21 0.33
N ALA A 165 1.78 22.59 1.42
CA ALA A 165 3.20 22.41 1.66
C ALA A 165 3.85 21.48 0.62
N LEU A 166 3.19 20.39 0.23
CA LEU A 166 3.68 19.48 -0.81
C LEU A 166 3.73 20.17 -2.18
N GLU A 167 2.74 21.03 -2.51
CA GLU A 167 2.80 21.86 -3.72
C GLU A 167 3.98 22.83 -3.70
N GLN A 168 4.27 23.44 -2.56
CA GLN A 168 5.43 24.34 -2.42
C GLN A 168 6.76 23.59 -2.56
N ILE A 169 6.88 22.39 -1.97
CA ILE A 169 8.06 21.54 -2.11
C ILE A 169 8.25 21.11 -3.57
N ALA A 170 7.18 20.74 -4.27
CA ALA A 170 7.22 20.35 -5.68
C ALA A 170 7.72 21.49 -6.63
N ARG A 171 7.65 22.75 -6.20
CA ARG A 171 8.15 23.92 -6.94
C ARG A 171 9.63 24.22 -6.70
N GLN A 172 10.22 23.59 -5.68
CA GLN A 172 11.64 23.80 -5.38
C GLN A 172 12.52 23.15 -6.45
N ASN A 173 13.74 23.67 -6.57
CA ASN A 173 14.73 23.09 -7.47
C ASN A 173 15.71 22.16 -6.76
N GLN A 174 15.75 22.22 -5.42
CA GLN A 174 16.64 21.41 -4.61
C GLN A 174 16.04 21.11 -3.24
N GLY A 175 16.58 20.10 -2.57
CA GLY A 175 16.16 19.66 -1.25
C GLY A 175 15.70 18.23 -1.24
N VAL A 176 15.41 17.70 -0.06
CA VAL A 176 14.98 16.31 0.15
C VAL A 176 13.65 16.29 0.87
N LEU A 177 12.64 15.63 0.27
CA LEU A 177 11.42 15.23 0.95
C LEU A 177 11.51 13.74 1.26
N LEU A 178 11.45 13.39 2.55
CA LEU A 178 11.41 12.01 3.00
C LEU A 178 9.98 11.59 3.35
N LEU A 179 9.52 10.47 2.82
CA LEU A 179 8.26 9.85 3.20
C LEU A 179 8.53 8.69 4.16
N THR A 180 7.84 8.69 5.31
CA THR A 180 8.00 7.64 6.32
C THR A 180 6.70 6.92 6.61
N GLY A 181 6.82 5.73 7.17
CA GLY A 181 5.69 4.89 7.51
C GLY A 181 5.94 3.41 7.20
N PRO A 182 5.10 2.49 7.73
CA PRO A 182 5.23 1.07 7.48
C PRO A 182 4.95 0.70 6.01
N ALA A 183 5.20 -0.55 5.67
CA ALA A 183 4.75 -1.11 4.39
C ALA A 183 3.23 -0.96 4.25
N GLY A 184 2.75 -0.62 3.05
CA GLY A 184 1.33 -0.42 2.78
C GLY A 184 0.72 0.87 3.33
N SER A 185 1.52 1.85 3.82
CA SER A 185 1.03 3.16 4.27
C SER A 185 0.72 4.14 3.13
N GLY A 186 0.93 3.75 1.86
CA GLY A 186 0.63 4.57 0.69
C GLY A 186 1.78 5.44 0.18
N LYS A 187 3.01 5.23 0.66
CA LYS A 187 4.19 6.03 0.25
C LYS A 187 4.40 6.06 -1.26
N SER A 188 4.40 4.90 -1.92
CA SER A 188 4.56 4.79 -3.39
C SER A 188 3.46 5.52 -4.15
N THR A 189 2.20 5.46 -3.66
CA THR A 189 1.06 6.19 -4.23
C THR A 189 1.27 7.70 -4.13
N THR A 190 1.73 8.18 -2.97
CA THR A 190 2.02 9.61 -2.74
C THR A 190 3.16 10.08 -3.64
N LEU A 191 4.27 9.32 -3.73
CA LEU A 191 5.38 9.65 -4.61
C LEU A 191 4.95 9.71 -6.08
N ALA A 192 4.22 8.69 -6.56
CA ALA A 192 3.71 8.69 -7.93
C ALA A 192 2.81 9.90 -8.23
N ALA A 193 1.91 10.26 -7.31
CA ALA A 193 1.06 11.45 -7.45
C ALA A 193 1.85 12.75 -7.44
N LEU A 194 2.92 12.86 -6.62
CA LEU A 194 3.84 13.98 -6.60
C LEU A 194 4.61 14.13 -7.91
N LEU A 195 5.18 13.06 -8.44
CA LEU A 195 5.90 13.08 -9.71
C LEU A 195 4.97 13.48 -10.87
N ARG A 196 3.75 12.91 -10.93
CA ARG A 196 2.74 13.32 -11.91
C ARG A 196 2.32 14.79 -11.74
N HIS A 197 2.25 15.29 -10.50
CA HIS A 197 1.96 16.69 -10.23
C HIS A 197 3.07 17.60 -10.77
N ILE A 198 4.34 17.23 -10.54
CA ILE A 198 5.51 17.97 -11.05
C ILE A 198 5.50 18.01 -12.58
N LEU A 199 5.34 16.87 -13.26
CA LEU A 199 5.31 16.82 -14.72
C LEU A 199 4.18 17.65 -15.33
N ARG A 200 3.02 17.72 -14.65
CA ARG A 200 1.90 18.57 -15.11
C ARG A 200 2.15 20.06 -14.92
N CYS A 201 2.76 20.42 -13.78
CA CYS A 201 3.01 21.84 -13.46
C CYS A 201 4.29 22.36 -14.14
N PHE A 202 5.24 21.49 -14.42
CA PHE A 202 6.57 21.82 -14.97
C PHE A 202 6.95 20.81 -16.06
N PRO A 203 6.31 20.87 -17.25
CA PRO A 203 6.45 19.84 -18.28
C PRO A 203 7.84 19.74 -18.92
N GLY A 204 8.74 20.69 -18.62
CA GLY A 204 10.14 20.66 -19.09
C GLY A 204 11.13 20.00 -18.13
N LYS A 205 10.70 19.61 -16.92
CA LYS A 205 11.63 19.03 -15.94
C LYS A 205 12.01 17.59 -16.29
N SER A 206 13.32 17.29 -16.16
CA SER A 206 13.86 15.94 -16.22
C SER A 206 13.60 15.20 -14.91
N VAL A 207 12.68 14.22 -14.96
CA VAL A 207 12.24 13.46 -13.78
C VAL A 207 12.68 12.00 -13.92
N VAL A 208 13.43 11.51 -12.93
CA VAL A 208 13.96 10.13 -12.91
C VAL A 208 13.59 9.44 -11.62
N ALA A 209 13.26 8.14 -11.70
CA ALA A 209 12.96 7.30 -10.56
C ALA A 209 13.80 6.02 -10.56
N ILE A 210 14.26 5.58 -9.37
CA ILE A 210 14.93 4.29 -9.15
C ILE A 210 14.12 3.50 -8.13
N GLU A 211 13.69 2.30 -8.49
CA GLU A 211 12.77 1.49 -7.68
C GLU A 211 13.20 0.01 -7.63
N ASP A 212 12.77 -0.71 -6.59
CA ASP A 212 13.05 -2.14 -6.40
C ASP A 212 11.79 -2.88 -5.87
N PRO A 213 10.94 -3.40 -6.75
CA PRO A 213 10.83 -3.14 -8.18
C PRO A 213 10.01 -1.86 -8.51
N VAL A 214 9.89 -1.50 -9.79
CA VAL A 214 8.92 -0.49 -10.25
C VAL A 214 7.50 -1.02 -9.99
N GLU A 215 6.76 -0.31 -9.12
CA GLU A 215 5.39 -0.69 -8.75
C GLU A 215 4.35 -0.14 -9.74
N ARG A 216 4.60 1.05 -10.30
CA ARG A 216 3.67 1.75 -11.20
C ARG A 216 4.43 2.44 -12.32
N HIS A 217 3.91 2.29 -13.54
CA HIS A 217 4.40 3.09 -14.65
C HIS A 217 3.89 4.55 -14.54
N ILE A 218 4.79 5.51 -14.76
CA ILE A 218 4.48 6.93 -14.72
C ILE A 218 4.95 7.56 -16.03
N ASP A 219 3.99 7.91 -16.88
CA ASP A 219 4.30 8.56 -18.15
C ASP A 219 5.11 9.84 -17.95
N GLY A 220 6.18 9.97 -18.71
CA GLY A 220 7.09 11.14 -18.62
C GLY A 220 8.16 11.03 -17.53
N VAL A 221 8.19 9.97 -16.72
CA VAL A 221 9.28 9.65 -15.78
C VAL A 221 10.20 8.61 -16.38
N THR A 222 11.51 8.84 -16.35
CA THR A 222 12.49 7.79 -16.64
C THR A 222 12.61 6.90 -15.43
N GLN A 223 12.03 5.70 -15.49
CA GLN A 223 12.03 4.74 -14.40
C GLN A 223 13.09 3.65 -14.59
N VAL A 224 13.93 3.46 -13.58
CA VAL A 224 14.99 2.46 -13.52
C VAL A 224 14.66 1.44 -12.44
N GLN A 225 14.63 0.17 -12.80
CA GLN A 225 14.41 -0.91 -11.86
C GLN A 225 15.74 -1.53 -11.43
N ILE A 226 15.95 -1.62 -10.13
CA ILE A 226 17.05 -2.39 -9.55
C ILE A 226 16.78 -3.88 -9.73
N THR A 227 17.79 -4.63 -10.12
CA THR A 227 17.68 -6.08 -10.32
C THR A 227 18.32 -6.80 -9.14
N PRO A 228 17.58 -7.62 -8.37
CA PRO A 228 18.17 -8.50 -7.36
C PRO A 228 19.25 -9.37 -8.04
N HIS A 229 20.40 -9.49 -7.43
CA HIS A 229 21.56 -10.24 -7.96
C HIS A 229 22.27 -9.62 -9.17
N GLY A 230 21.94 -8.38 -9.57
CA GLY A 230 22.67 -7.62 -10.59
C GLY A 230 23.74 -6.71 -9.98
N GLU A 231 24.65 -6.18 -10.83
CA GLU A 231 25.62 -5.17 -10.42
C GLU A 231 25.00 -3.77 -10.24
N MET A 232 23.74 -3.59 -10.66
CA MET A 232 22.97 -2.34 -10.57
C MET A 232 22.36 -2.21 -9.18
N THR A 233 23.07 -1.62 -8.25
CA THR A 233 22.59 -1.28 -6.91
C THR A 233 22.01 0.15 -6.88
N PHE A 234 21.26 0.52 -5.81
CA PHE A 234 20.81 1.90 -5.63
C PHE A 234 21.94 2.93 -5.70
N PRO A 235 23.07 2.77 -4.97
CA PRO A 235 24.20 3.69 -5.08
C PRO A 235 24.78 3.78 -6.49
N THR A 236 24.96 2.65 -7.16
CA THR A 236 25.52 2.62 -8.53
C THR A 236 24.63 3.31 -9.53
N ALA A 237 23.32 3.01 -9.50
CA ALA A 237 22.33 3.62 -10.36
C ALA A 237 22.24 5.14 -10.12
N LEU A 238 22.17 5.57 -8.85
CA LEU A 238 22.03 6.96 -8.49
C LEU A 238 23.26 7.81 -8.92
N ARG A 239 24.48 7.33 -8.66
CA ARG A 239 25.70 8.01 -9.15
C ARG A 239 25.75 8.13 -10.67
N SER A 240 25.22 7.15 -11.40
CA SER A 240 25.17 7.22 -12.86
C SER A 240 24.13 8.23 -13.33
N LEU A 241 22.94 8.21 -12.71
CA LEU A 241 21.83 9.08 -13.09
C LEU A 241 22.10 10.56 -12.79
N LEU A 242 22.84 10.90 -11.74
CA LEU A 242 23.28 12.28 -11.46
C LEU A 242 24.12 12.88 -12.59
N ARG A 243 24.61 12.10 -13.55
CA ARG A 243 25.31 12.57 -14.76
C ARG A 243 24.43 12.59 -16.01
N GLN A 244 23.12 12.37 -15.85
CA GLN A 244 22.12 12.38 -16.94
C GLN A 244 21.23 13.63 -16.91
N ASP A 245 21.73 14.71 -16.30
CA ASP A 245 21.04 16.01 -16.19
C ASP A 245 19.61 15.89 -15.59
N PRO A 246 19.42 15.18 -14.45
CA PRO A 246 18.15 15.11 -13.79
C PRO A 246 17.90 16.35 -12.93
N GLU A 247 16.68 16.86 -12.89
CA GLU A 247 16.28 17.93 -11.98
C GLU A 247 15.52 17.39 -10.76
N VAL A 248 14.74 16.32 -10.96
CA VAL A 248 13.95 15.66 -9.93
C VAL A 248 14.27 14.19 -9.92
N LEU A 249 14.67 13.67 -8.75
CA LEU A 249 14.97 12.26 -8.57
C LEU A 249 14.09 11.64 -7.47
N MET A 250 13.55 10.48 -7.76
CA MET A 250 12.87 9.65 -6.77
C MET A 250 13.66 8.38 -6.53
N ILE A 251 13.96 8.09 -5.27
CA ILE A 251 14.61 6.85 -4.83
C ILE A 251 13.60 6.07 -4.02
N GLY A 252 13.29 4.85 -4.45
CA GLY A 252 12.26 4.02 -3.84
C GLY A 252 12.36 3.95 -2.32
N GLU A 253 13.57 3.67 -1.80
CA GLU A 253 13.83 3.72 -0.36
C GLU A 253 15.32 3.88 -0.02
N ILE A 254 15.58 4.45 1.17
CA ILE A 254 16.91 4.51 1.79
C ILE A 254 17.00 3.38 2.81
N ARG A 255 17.85 2.36 2.50
CA ARG A 255 18.10 1.21 3.38
C ARG A 255 19.46 1.26 4.05
N ASP A 256 20.42 1.95 3.47
CA ASP A 256 21.82 1.95 3.87
C ASP A 256 22.45 3.34 3.87
N ALA A 257 23.58 3.46 4.57
CA ALA A 257 24.30 4.73 4.75
C ALA A 257 24.86 5.29 3.43
N GLU A 258 25.21 4.43 2.47
CA GLU A 258 25.76 4.86 1.20
C GLU A 258 24.70 5.55 0.35
N THR A 259 23.51 4.93 0.23
CA THR A 259 22.34 5.51 -0.45
C THR A 259 21.94 6.82 0.24
N ALA A 260 21.86 6.85 1.59
CA ALA A 260 21.53 8.06 2.35
C ALA A 260 22.48 9.20 2.03
N ARG A 261 23.79 8.96 2.01
CA ARG A 261 24.80 9.98 1.72
C ARG A 261 24.59 10.58 0.35
N ILE A 262 24.43 9.77 -0.69
CA ILE A 262 24.26 10.26 -2.07
C ILE A 262 22.96 11.07 -2.21
N VAL A 263 21.85 10.62 -1.60
CA VAL A 263 20.56 11.35 -1.62
C VAL A 263 20.70 12.73 -0.96
N ILE A 264 21.35 12.79 0.20
CA ILE A 264 21.56 14.03 0.94
C ILE A 264 22.50 14.98 0.18
N GLU A 265 23.60 14.50 -0.38
CA GLU A 265 24.52 15.27 -1.20
C GLU A 265 23.83 15.81 -2.47
N ALA A 266 23.04 15.00 -3.16
CA ALA A 266 22.28 15.43 -4.33
C ALA A 266 21.28 16.54 -3.98
N GLY A 267 20.58 16.42 -2.83
CA GLY A 267 19.69 17.46 -2.32
C GLY A 267 20.38 18.78 -1.99
N LEU A 268 21.68 18.74 -1.65
CA LEU A 268 22.51 19.95 -1.42
C LEU A 268 23.02 20.57 -2.71
N THR A 269 23.18 19.77 -3.77
CA THR A 269 23.86 20.17 -5.02
C THR A 269 22.89 20.51 -6.16
N GLY A 270 21.66 20.89 -5.86
CA GLY A 270 20.74 21.46 -6.84
C GLY A 270 19.70 20.48 -7.38
N HIS A 271 19.51 19.31 -6.75
CA HIS A 271 18.51 18.35 -7.16
C HIS A 271 17.33 18.30 -6.16
N LEU A 272 16.11 18.16 -6.67
CA LEU A 272 14.94 17.89 -5.84
C LEU A 272 14.79 16.37 -5.67
N MET A 273 14.99 15.89 -4.43
CA MET A 273 15.03 14.48 -4.11
C MET A 273 13.77 14.05 -3.37
N PHE A 274 13.18 12.96 -3.80
CA PHE A 274 12.10 12.25 -3.08
C PHE A 274 12.57 10.86 -2.71
N SER A 275 12.38 10.47 -1.45
CA SER A 275 12.69 9.10 -1.05
C SER A 275 11.81 8.61 0.08
N THR A 276 11.83 7.31 0.33
CA THR A 276 11.15 6.74 1.49
C THR A 276 12.15 6.19 2.50
N MET A 277 11.70 6.13 3.75
CA MET A 277 12.45 5.51 4.85
C MET A 277 11.47 4.82 5.81
N HIS A 278 11.89 3.72 6.38
CA HIS A 278 11.12 3.07 7.45
C HIS A 278 11.42 3.74 8.78
N SER A 279 10.51 4.60 9.23
CA SER A 279 10.52 5.21 10.57
C SER A 279 9.09 5.33 11.09
N GLY A 280 8.94 5.30 12.42
CA GLY A 280 7.66 5.48 13.11
C GLY A 280 7.17 6.92 13.09
N THR A 281 8.09 7.86 13.26
CA THR A 281 7.83 9.31 13.38
C THR A 281 8.76 10.12 12.48
N PRO A 282 8.43 11.38 12.16
CA PRO A 282 9.34 12.27 11.43
C PRO A 282 10.66 12.54 12.17
N ALA A 283 10.62 12.74 13.48
CA ALA A 283 11.81 12.93 14.32
C ALA A 283 12.73 11.70 14.25
N GLY A 284 12.15 10.49 14.36
CA GLY A 284 12.88 9.25 14.22
C GLY A 284 13.53 9.06 12.84
N ALA A 285 12.96 9.62 11.77
CA ALA A 285 13.60 9.59 10.46
C ALA A 285 14.84 10.50 10.39
N LEU A 286 14.80 11.66 11.00
CA LEU A 286 15.97 12.57 11.10
C LEU A 286 17.10 11.90 11.88
N LEU A 287 16.80 11.32 13.05
CA LEU A 287 17.79 10.59 13.85
C LEU A 287 18.39 9.42 13.10
N ARG A 288 17.58 8.67 12.36
CA ARG A 288 18.07 7.55 11.56
C ARG A 288 19.08 7.96 10.48
N LEU A 289 18.94 9.15 9.90
CA LEU A 289 19.96 9.71 9.01
C LEU A 289 21.28 9.99 9.77
N LEU A 290 21.21 10.53 10.99
CA LEU A 290 22.38 10.76 11.83
C LEU A 290 23.05 9.44 12.24
N GLU A 291 22.28 8.41 12.59
CA GLU A 291 22.75 7.05 12.89
C GLU A 291 23.45 6.39 11.68
N MET A 292 22.98 6.69 10.47
CA MET A 292 23.64 6.28 9.22
C MET A 292 24.94 7.04 8.93
N GLY A 293 25.37 7.94 9.83
CA GLY A 293 26.60 8.70 9.71
C GLY A 293 26.52 9.90 8.79
N ILE A 294 25.32 10.43 8.55
CA ILE A 294 25.15 11.72 7.88
C ILE A 294 25.37 12.84 8.91
N GLU A 295 26.21 13.79 8.54
CA GLU A 295 26.52 14.90 9.45
C GLU A 295 25.29 15.80 9.69
N PRO A 296 25.07 16.28 10.93
CA PRO A 296 23.89 17.09 11.26
C PRO A 296 23.70 18.30 10.35
N TYR A 297 24.78 18.97 9.94
CA TYR A 297 24.70 20.13 9.05
C TYR A 297 24.21 19.73 7.63
N GLN A 298 24.56 18.54 7.16
CA GLN A 298 24.09 18.02 5.87
C GLN A 298 22.59 17.73 5.93
N VAL A 299 22.11 17.06 6.99
CA VAL A 299 20.69 16.80 7.20
C VAL A 299 19.89 18.10 7.23
N THR A 300 20.31 19.07 8.05
CA THR A 300 19.59 20.33 8.23
C THR A 300 19.62 21.24 7.00
N SER A 301 20.61 21.09 6.14
CA SER A 301 20.72 21.91 4.91
C SER A 301 20.02 21.30 3.72
N SER A 302 19.89 19.96 3.66
CA SER A 302 19.28 19.27 2.52
C SER A 302 17.83 18.88 2.77
N VAL A 303 17.49 18.36 3.98
CA VAL A 303 16.13 17.89 4.24
C VAL A 303 15.19 19.08 4.39
N THR A 304 14.24 19.17 3.48
CA THR A 304 13.19 20.21 3.47
C THR A 304 12.06 19.83 4.42
N ALA A 305 11.61 18.58 4.33
CA ALA A 305 10.51 18.08 5.14
C ALA A 305 10.54 16.54 5.26
N VAL A 306 9.87 16.05 6.30
CA VAL A 306 9.57 14.63 6.48
C VAL A 306 8.06 14.48 6.57
N LEU A 307 7.49 13.63 5.70
CA LEU A 307 6.07 13.28 5.65
C LEU A 307 5.88 11.87 6.21
N ASN A 308 5.30 11.77 7.39
CA ASN A 308 4.87 10.48 7.95
C ASN A 308 3.42 10.20 7.57
N GLN A 309 3.12 8.98 7.17
CA GLN A 309 1.78 8.64 6.71
C GLN A 309 1.36 7.22 7.09
N ARG A 310 0.04 7.06 7.29
CA ARG A 310 -0.63 5.79 7.55
C ARG A 310 -1.94 5.75 6.77
N LEU A 311 -2.45 4.54 6.59
CA LEU A 311 -3.79 4.32 6.08
C LEU A 311 -4.66 3.76 7.20
N VAL A 312 -5.83 4.38 7.41
CA VAL A 312 -6.88 3.88 8.28
C VAL A 312 -8.07 3.41 7.43
N ARG A 313 -8.86 2.47 7.92
CA ARG A 313 -10.02 1.98 7.18
C ARG A 313 -11.12 3.05 7.16
N LYS A 314 -11.74 3.20 5.99
CA LYS A 314 -12.89 4.10 5.80
C LYS A 314 -14.17 3.39 6.22
N LEU A 315 -15.03 4.07 6.98
CA LEU A 315 -16.37 3.60 7.30
C LEU A 315 -17.15 3.29 6.02
N CYS A 316 -17.91 2.23 6.05
CA CYS A 316 -18.80 1.86 4.94
C CYS A 316 -19.94 2.86 4.85
N ASP A 317 -20.05 3.58 3.74
CA ASP A 317 -21.06 4.60 3.52
C ASP A 317 -22.50 4.03 3.52
N LYS A 318 -22.67 2.70 3.36
CA LYS A 318 -23.96 2.01 3.35
C LYS A 318 -24.48 1.66 4.73
N CYS A 319 -23.60 1.44 5.71
CA CYS A 319 -24.02 0.93 7.00
C CYS A 319 -23.51 1.73 8.21
N LYS A 320 -22.67 2.75 8.02
CA LYS A 320 -22.26 3.62 9.13
C LYS A 320 -23.47 4.29 9.76
N LYS A 321 -23.50 4.39 11.07
CA LYS A 321 -24.58 5.07 11.82
C LYS A 321 -24.00 6.07 12.78
N PRO A 322 -24.65 7.24 12.96
CA PRO A 322 -24.27 8.18 14.00
C PRO A 322 -24.61 7.58 15.37
N ASN A 323 -23.67 7.68 16.31
CA ASN A 323 -23.93 7.38 17.71
C ASN A 323 -24.60 8.60 18.35
N PRO A 324 -25.81 8.45 18.93
CA PRO A 324 -26.55 9.59 19.51
C PRO A 324 -25.84 10.24 20.71
N GLN A 325 -24.98 9.50 21.42
CA GLN A 325 -24.29 9.99 22.62
C GLN A 325 -23.03 10.78 22.29
N THR A 326 -22.23 10.29 21.32
CA THR A 326 -20.93 10.88 20.98
C THR A 326 -21.00 11.79 19.76
N GLN A 327 -22.08 11.74 18.97
CA GLN A 327 -22.23 12.37 17.66
C GLN A 327 -21.19 11.90 16.61
N LEU A 328 -20.41 10.88 16.92
CA LEU A 328 -19.48 10.25 16.01
C LEU A 328 -20.16 9.09 15.27
N PHE A 329 -19.55 8.65 14.16
CA PHE A 329 -20.06 7.52 13.40
C PHE A 329 -19.43 6.21 13.85
N GLU A 330 -20.24 5.14 13.86
CA GLU A 330 -19.85 3.78 14.21
C GLU A 330 -19.93 2.83 13.01
N ALA A 331 -19.07 1.81 13.02
CA ALA A 331 -19.06 0.72 12.07
C ALA A 331 -20.12 -0.31 12.43
N ASN A 332 -21.08 -0.58 11.51
CA ASN A 332 -22.23 -1.44 11.83
C ASN A 332 -22.21 -2.79 11.12
N GLY A 333 -21.51 -2.90 9.99
CA GLY A 333 -21.53 -4.10 9.16
C GLY A 333 -22.73 -4.20 8.22
N CYS A 334 -22.50 -4.69 7.02
CA CYS A 334 -23.51 -5.06 6.02
C CYS A 334 -22.90 -5.94 4.94
N GLY A 335 -23.73 -6.54 4.09
CA GLY A 335 -23.25 -7.40 2.99
C GLY A 335 -22.28 -6.70 2.02
N GLU A 336 -22.40 -5.38 1.82
CA GLU A 336 -21.50 -4.60 0.96
C GLU A 336 -20.07 -4.47 1.52
N CYS A 337 -19.91 -4.52 2.83
CA CYS A 337 -18.61 -4.45 3.51
C CYS A 337 -18.22 -5.77 4.20
N PHE A 338 -18.87 -6.89 3.83
CA PHE A 338 -18.62 -8.21 4.43
C PHE A 338 -18.73 -8.20 5.96
N GLU A 339 -19.74 -7.53 6.49
CA GLU A 339 -20.02 -7.36 7.92
C GLU A 339 -18.89 -6.65 8.70
N ALA A 340 -17.88 -6.11 8.00
CA ALA A 340 -16.74 -5.46 8.64
C ALA A 340 -17.05 -4.04 9.15
N GLY A 341 -18.08 -3.39 8.62
CA GLY A 341 -18.39 -1.97 8.88
C GLY A 341 -17.47 -0.98 8.16
N PHE A 342 -16.42 -1.45 7.46
CA PHE A 342 -15.44 -0.64 6.76
C PHE A 342 -15.34 -1.06 5.30
N ARG A 343 -15.03 -0.09 4.41
CA ARG A 343 -14.77 -0.34 2.99
C ARG A 343 -13.83 0.72 2.42
N GLY A 344 -12.66 0.27 1.99
CA GLY A 344 -11.59 1.14 1.52
C GLY A 344 -10.77 1.74 2.66
N ARG A 345 -9.75 2.51 2.29
CA ARG A 345 -8.81 3.13 3.21
C ARG A 345 -8.69 4.62 2.90
N VAL A 346 -8.35 5.39 3.91
CA VAL A 346 -8.11 6.83 3.81
C VAL A 346 -6.78 7.17 4.48
N LEU A 347 -6.12 8.19 3.93
CA LEU A 347 -4.81 8.63 4.39
C LEU A 347 -4.94 9.52 5.63
N ILE A 348 -4.08 9.28 6.62
CA ILE A 348 -3.72 10.22 7.67
C ILE A 348 -2.23 10.54 7.53
N ALA A 349 -1.86 11.78 7.76
CA ALA A 349 -0.49 12.23 7.54
C ALA A 349 -0.04 13.30 8.53
N GLU A 350 1.27 13.33 8.74
CA GLU A 350 1.97 14.30 9.57
C GLU A 350 3.16 14.83 8.75
N LEU A 351 3.23 16.13 8.55
CA LEU A 351 4.32 16.78 7.80
C LEU A 351 5.14 17.68 8.71
N VAL A 352 6.38 17.33 8.92
CA VAL A 352 7.37 18.14 9.63
C VAL A 352 8.27 18.84 8.63
N GLN A 353 8.21 20.16 8.57
CA GLN A 353 9.18 21.00 7.85
C GLN A 353 10.32 21.39 8.80
N LEU A 354 11.56 21.31 8.32
CA LEU A 354 12.73 21.67 9.13
C LEU A 354 12.83 23.21 9.25
N ASP A 355 12.20 23.74 10.29
CA ASP A 355 12.33 25.15 10.66
C ASP A 355 13.64 25.44 11.44
N GLY A 356 13.86 26.69 11.80
CA GLY A 356 15.08 27.11 12.49
C GLY A 356 15.30 26.42 13.84
N TYR A 357 14.25 26.15 14.59
CA TYR A 357 14.34 25.50 15.90
C TYR A 357 14.67 24.01 15.77
N LEU A 358 14.00 23.32 14.88
CA LEU A 358 14.27 21.91 14.63
C LEU A 358 15.67 21.71 14.04
N ARG A 359 16.11 22.62 13.15
CA ARG A 359 17.49 22.62 12.64
C ARG A 359 18.52 22.79 13.77
N GLN A 360 18.31 23.71 14.70
CA GLN A 360 19.20 23.90 15.85
C GLN A 360 19.26 22.67 16.74
N ALA A 361 18.12 22.02 17.02
CA ALA A 361 18.07 20.80 17.81
C ALA A 361 18.82 19.64 17.12
N VAL A 362 18.62 19.44 15.83
CA VAL A 362 19.35 18.42 15.05
C VAL A 362 20.86 18.71 15.04
N LEU A 363 21.28 19.99 14.88
CA LEU A 363 22.69 20.38 14.96
C LEU A 363 23.29 20.14 16.35
N ALA A 364 22.50 20.31 17.42
CA ALA A 364 22.89 20.02 18.78
C ALA A 364 22.88 18.51 19.10
N LYS A 365 22.48 17.65 18.14
CA LYS A 365 22.31 16.19 18.29
C LYS A 365 21.30 15.83 19.40
N ALA A 366 20.17 16.59 19.45
CA ALA A 366 19.06 16.32 20.34
C ALA A 366 18.55 14.86 20.13
N ASP A 367 18.11 14.25 21.19
CA ASP A 367 17.53 12.90 21.15
C ASP A 367 16.07 12.90 20.63
N LEU A 368 15.45 11.72 20.57
CA LEU A 368 14.09 11.56 20.04
C LEU A 368 13.07 12.34 20.85
N ASP A 369 13.14 12.22 22.18
CA ASP A 369 12.17 12.82 23.10
C ASP A 369 12.27 14.35 23.03
N GLU A 370 13.49 14.90 22.98
CA GLU A 370 13.73 16.34 22.82
C GLU A 370 13.17 16.87 21.49
N LEU A 371 13.35 16.15 20.36
CA LEU A 371 12.82 16.54 19.07
C LEU A 371 11.28 16.47 19.06
N GLU A 372 10.68 15.46 19.65
CA GLU A 372 9.23 15.31 19.72
C GLU A 372 8.61 16.36 20.66
N ASP A 373 9.25 16.70 21.77
CA ASP A 373 8.84 17.78 22.68
C ASP A 373 8.88 19.14 21.99
N ILE A 374 9.90 19.42 21.18
CA ILE A 374 9.97 20.65 20.37
C ILE A 374 8.77 20.72 19.43
N LEU A 375 8.47 19.64 18.69
CA LEU A 375 7.34 19.60 17.78
C LEU A 375 6.01 19.81 18.51
N LYS A 376 5.81 19.15 19.64
CA LYS A 376 4.60 19.26 20.47
C LYS A 376 4.42 20.68 21.03
N ASN A 377 5.48 21.26 21.62
CA ASN A 377 5.42 22.60 22.21
C ASN A 377 5.18 23.71 21.18
N ARG A 378 5.47 23.46 19.92
CA ARG A 378 5.20 24.40 18.82
C ARG A 378 3.83 24.19 18.16
N GLY A 379 3.00 23.32 18.72
CA GLY A 379 1.66 23.05 18.20
C GLY A 379 1.67 22.32 16.85
N HIS A 380 2.72 21.55 16.59
CA HIS A 380 2.78 20.71 15.39
C HIS A 380 1.61 19.72 15.36
N MET A 381 0.94 19.64 14.22
CA MET A 381 -0.16 18.70 14.01
C MET A 381 0.40 17.29 13.75
N ASN A 382 0.30 16.43 14.75
CA ASN A 382 0.76 15.06 14.63
C ASN A 382 -0.24 14.16 13.85
N LEU A 383 0.20 12.94 13.55
CA LEU A 383 -0.58 11.94 12.80
C LEU A 383 -1.97 11.70 13.39
N CYS A 384 -2.09 11.58 14.72
CA CYS A 384 -3.34 11.30 15.41
C CYS A 384 -4.31 12.48 15.34
N GLN A 385 -3.80 13.71 15.41
CA GLN A 385 -4.61 14.92 15.30
C GLN A 385 -5.19 15.08 13.89
N ASP A 386 -4.42 14.73 12.84
CA ASP A 386 -4.96 14.68 11.47
C ASP A 386 -6.02 13.56 11.35
N GLY A 387 -5.78 12.40 11.97
CA GLY A 387 -6.76 11.31 12.03
C GLY A 387 -8.07 11.70 12.73
N MET A 388 -8.00 12.46 13.82
CA MET A 388 -9.19 12.97 14.52
C MET A 388 -10.07 13.90 13.66
N ARG A 389 -9.49 14.59 12.69
CA ARG A 389 -10.26 15.33 11.67
C ARG A 389 -11.18 14.37 10.91
N LEU A 390 -10.66 13.22 10.45
CA LEU A 390 -11.44 12.22 9.72
C LEU A 390 -12.50 11.52 10.58
N VAL A 391 -12.23 11.37 11.88
CA VAL A 391 -13.21 10.84 12.84
C VAL A 391 -14.40 11.80 12.95
N ARG A 392 -14.14 13.11 13.12
CA ARG A 392 -15.20 14.15 13.19
C ARG A 392 -15.97 14.26 11.88
N GLU A 393 -15.34 14.05 10.73
CA GLU A 393 -15.99 14.03 9.41
C GLU A 393 -16.81 12.75 9.18
N GLY A 394 -16.78 11.78 10.09
CA GLY A 394 -17.46 10.48 9.93
C GLY A 394 -16.89 9.62 8.82
N THR A 395 -15.58 9.77 8.56
CA THR A 395 -14.86 8.99 7.55
C THR A 395 -14.24 7.71 8.13
N THR A 396 -13.81 7.74 9.39
CA THR A 396 -13.30 6.59 10.15
C THR A 396 -13.79 6.63 11.59
N THR A 397 -13.37 5.67 12.42
CA THR A 397 -13.70 5.63 13.85
C THR A 397 -12.47 5.92 14.70
N GLU A 398 -12.70 6.37 15.94
CA GLU A 398 -11.63 6.57 16.92
C GLU A 398 -10.92 5.27 17.25
N GLU A 399 -11.64 4.15 17.33
CA GLU A 399 -11.05 2.83 17.56
C GLU A 399 -10.07 2.43 16.44
N GLU A 400 -10.42 2.73 15.18
CA GLU A 400 -9.55 2.42 14.05
C GLU A 400 -8.31 3.33 14.04
N LEU A 401 -8.48 4.58 14.42
CA LEU A 401 -7.37 5.52 14.57
C LEU A 401 -6.41 5.08 15.67
N ASN A 402 -6.92 4.67 16.83
CA ASN A 402 -6.10 4.22 17.96
C ASN A 402 -5.26 2.98 17.65
N LYS A 403 -5.70 2.09 16.75
CA LYS A 403 -4.88 0.95 16.28
C LYS A 403 -3.63 1.37 15.52
N VAL A 404 -3.61 2.58 15.00
CA VAL A 404 -2.54 3.10 14.13
C VAL A 404 -1.68 4.12 14.86
N CYS A 405 -2.24 4.81 15.86
CA CYS A 405 -1.62 5.87 16.65
C CYS A 405 -1.13 5.40 18.04
N GLY A 406 -1.65 4.27 18.53
CA GLY A 406 -1.33 3.73 19.87
C GLY A 406 -0.05 2.93 19.95
#